data_0467bfe79603ac26e38c077e88d82995
#
_entry.id   0467bfe79603ac26e38c077e88d82995
#
_cell.length_a   1.000
_cell.length_b   1.000
_cell.length_c   1.000
_cell.angle_alpha   90.00
_cell.angle_beta   90.00
_cell.angle_gamma   90.00
#
_symmetry.space_group_name_H-M   'P 1'
#
loop_
_entity.id
_entity.type
_entity.pdbx_description
1 polymer ?
#
loop_
_entity_poly.entity_id
_entity_poly.type
_entity_poly.pdbx_seq_one_letter_code
_entity_poly.pdbx_strand_id
1 'polypeptide(L)'
;MLTNKREQARQQRAALWATKDNVQRHALSMSMPWLAFVNIAFALMIFFRNFIVTYFDKKLLTHRAVIPYIEVALIAVIIISAILVIIAVTPRLAQGRYTLNIITGLLLALSLCWSLSNYCFIFFWTLPFAWPLLVILMTTGLTALYHHWPGIIAFMLPMWVIALLAGVQIHYDGEFRFLTLWAIFTAILLYGRRILQRWYDEAWDTHQENMQLIQRLESIANRDALTGTANRRALNAFLAQLWEQKAPLALIMIDVDYFKRYNDHYGHQAGDDCLSSVAQVLKMAVRAEDDLVARYGGEEFVVSLPGVSLAHATVIAERIQQKIHDAALPHEASAVAAVVTVSMGVVASDGTVPMETLIARADSALYQAKNKGRNQWSY
;
A
#
# COMPACT_ATOMS: atom_id res chain seq x y z
N MET A 1 -22.83 3.16 0.03
CA MET A 1 -22.01 4.01 0.95
C MET A 1 -20.94 3.22 1.71
N LEU A 2 -21.20 1.99 2.18
CA LEU A 2 -20.23 1.15 2.90
C LEU A 2 -19.16 0.52 1.98
N THR A 3 -19.50 0.15 0.74
CA THR A 3 -18.61 -0.38 -0.30
C THR A 3 -17.54 0.65 -0.69
N ASN A 4 -17.94 1.89 -0.93
CA ASN A 4 -17.03 2.99 -1.32
C ASN A 4 -16.01 3.31 -0.21
N LYS A 5 -16.40 3.24 1.08
CA LYS A 5 -15.48 3.43 2.21
C LYS A 5 -14.44 2.30 2.33
N ARG A 6 -14.83 1.06 2.03
CA ARG A 6 -13.92 -0.10 2.06
C ARG A 6 -12.92 -0.04 0.91
N GLU A 7 -13.32 0.41 -0.24
CA GLU A 7 -12.48 0.55 -1.42
C GLU A 7 -11.48 1.70 -1.28
N GLN A 8 -11.92 2.85 -0.77
CA GLN A 8 -11.03 3.97 -0.41
C GLN A 8 -10.01 3.56 0.66
N ALA A 9 -10.41 2.78 1.68
CA ALA A 9 -9.48 2.27 2.68
C ALA A 9 -8.48 1.27 2.11
N ARG A 10 -8.86 0.44 1.12
CA ARG A 10 -7.96 -0.46 0.39
C ARG A 10 -6.94 0.33 -0.44
N GLN A 11 -7.39 1.32 -1.19
CA GLN A 11 -6.52 2.19 -2.01
C GLN A 11 -5.52 2.97 -1.14
N GLN A 12 -5.97 3.52 -0.01
CA GLN A 12 -5.10 4.19 0.95
C GLN A 12 -4.05 3.26 1.56
N ARG A 13 -4.42 2.01 1.91
CA ARG A 13 -3.47 1.01 2.40
C ARG A 13 -2.46 0.60 1.32
N ALA A 14 -2.90 0.40 0.09
CA ALA A 14 -2.03 0.08 -1.03
C ALA A 14 -1.03 1.21 -1.30
N ALA A 15 -1.48 2.47 -1.29
CA ALA A 15 -0.61 3.64 -1.45
C ALA A 15 0.41 3.78 -0.30
N LEU A 16 0.02 3.43 0.94
CA LEU A 16 0.92 3.45 2.09
C LEU A 16 2.09 2.47 1.91
N TRP A 17 1.80 1.25 1.48
CA TRP A 17 2.80 0.19 1.32
C TRP A 17 3.48 0.18 -0.05
N ALA A 18 3.24 1.19 -0.89
CA ALA A 18 3.86 1.29 -2.21
C ALA A 18 5.38 1.54 -2.13
N THR A 19 5.87 2.28 -1.11
CA THR A 19 7.29 2.56 -0.93
C THR A 19 7.68 2.52 0.56
N LYS A 20 8.93 2.14 0.87
CA LYS A 20 9.48 2.23 2.24
C LYS A 20 9.38 3.65 2.81
N ASP A 21 9.53 4.66 1.96
CA ASP A 21 9.44 6.08 2.37
C ASP A 21 8.04 6.46 2.87
N ASN A 22 6.98 5.97 2.22
CA ASN A 22 5.60 6.20 2.66
C ASN A 22 5.33 5.54 4.02
N VAL A 23 5.79 4.30 4.20
CA VAL A 23 5.66 3.59 5.49
C VAL A 23 6.44 4.31 6.59
N GLN A 24 7.65 4.79 6.29
CA GLN A 24 8.47 5.56 7.21
C GLN A 24 7.79 6.86 7.63
N ARG A 25 7.23 7.63 6.69
CA ARG A 25 6.47 8.87 6.98
C ARG A 25 5.23 8.58 7.83
N HIS A 26 4.52 7.51 7.52
CA HIS A 26 3.37 7.10 8.31
C HIS A 26 3.77 6.67 9.73
N ALA A 27 4.82 5.87 9.87
CA ALA A 27 5.34 5.46 11.18
C ALA A 27 5.76 6.68 12.02
N LEU A 28 6.44 7.67 11.40
CA LEU A 28 6.76 8.95 12.06
C LEU A 28 5.50 9.70 12.51
N SER A 29 4.48 9.80 11.65
CA SER A 29 3.23 10.49 12.02
C SER A 29 2.54 9.85 13.23
N MET A 30 2.66 8.54 13.39
CA MET A 30 2.10 7.81 14.53
C MET A 30 2.94 7.90 15.80
N SER A 31 4.27 7.97 15.68
CA SER A 31 5.18 7.98 16.83
C SER A 31 5.51 9.38 17.37
N MET A 32 5.44 10.42 16.52
CA MET A 32 5.74 11.81 16.93
C MET A 32 4.85 12.32 18.06
N PRO A 33 3.52 12.09 18.10
CA PRO A 33 2.68 12.52 19.22
C PRO A 33 3.12 11.93 20.56
N TRP A 34 3.55 10.65 20.56
CA TRP A 34 4.08 10.02 21.76
C TRP A 34 5.41 10.62 22.21
N LEU A 35 6.35 10.80 21.28
CA LEU A 35 7.63 11.45 21.56
C LEU A 35 7.40 12.88 22.12
N ALA A 36 6.53 13.66 21.49
CA ALA A 36 6.19 15.00 21.94
C ALA A 36 5.52 15.01 23.31
N PHE A 37 4.60 14.08 23.57
CA PHE A 37 3.95 13.96 24.87
C PHE A 37 4.97 13.75 25.99
N VAL A 38 5.91 12.84 25.82
CA VAL A 38 6.96 12.58 26.83
C VAL A 38 7.82 13.82 27.05
N ASN A 39 8.26 14.49 25.98
CA ASN A 39 9.07 15.70 26.07
C ASN A 39 8.32 16.86 26.78
N ILE A 40 7.05 17.09 26.41
CA ILE A 40 6.22 18.13 27.03
C ILE A 40 5.96 17.80 28.51
N ALA A 41 5.63 16.55 28.83
CA ALA A 41 5.34 16.14 30.20
C ALA A 41 6.54 16.39 31.13
N PHE A 42 7.75 15.97 30.72
CA PHE A 42 8.95 16.22 31.52
C PHE A 42 9.32 17.71 31.57
N ALA A 43 9.18 18.44 30.46
CA ALA A 43 9.45 19.87 30.44
C ALA A 43 8.51 20.63 31.40
N LEU A 44 7.21 20.32 31.40
CA LEU A 44 6.24 20.92 32.31
C LEU A 44 6.51 20.53 33.77
N MET A 45 6.78 19.26 34.04
CA MET A 45 7.11 18.78 35.37
C MET A 45 8.32 19.54 35.97
N ILE A 46 9.36 19.74 35.18
CA ILE A 46 10.54 20.48 35.63
C ILE A 46 10.27 21.97 35.70
N PHE A 47 9.52 22.55 34.76
CA PHE A 47 9.17 23.99 34.76
C PHE A 47 8.35 24.36 35.99
N PHE A 48 7.37 23.54 36.36
CA PHE A 48 6.52 23.75 37.53
C PHE A 48 7.07 23.10 38.82
N ARG A 49 8.36 22.73 38.85
CA ARG A 49 8.99 22.06 39.98
C ARG A 49 8.76 22.73 41.34
N ASN A 50 8.80 24.07 41.38
CA ASN A 50 8.60 24.86 42.63
C ASN A 50 7.17 24.70 43.18
N PHE A 51 6.20 24.33 42.33
CA PHE A 51 4.83 24.09 42.74
C PHE A 51 4.62 22.66 43.29
N ILE A 52 5.46 21.74 42.85
CA ILE A 52 5.31 20.26 43.15
C ILE A 52 6.22 19.87 44.33
N VAL A 53 7.42 20.44 44.48
CA VAL A 53 8.41 19.98 45.46
C VAL A 53 9.16 21.16 46.08
N THR A 54 8.74 21.60 47.25
CA THR A 54 9.40 22.63 48.09
C THR A 54 10.82 22.29 48.52
N TYR A 55 11.26 21.05 48.37
CA TYR A 55 12.58 20.57 48.77
C TYR A 55 13.71 20.87 47.77
N PHE A 56 13.42 21.21 46.53
CA PHE A 56 14.39 21.47 45.47
C PHE A 56 15.06 22.86 45.57
N ASP A 57 14.48 23.79 46.26
CA ASP A 57 14.88 25.21 46.23
C ASP A 57 16.28 25.49 46.79
N LYS A 58 16.74 24.79 47.82
CA LYS A 58 18.01 25.13 48.49
C LYS A 58 19.25 24.85 47.61
N LYS A 59 19.27 23.78 46.81
CA LYS A 59 20.37 23.49 45.90
C LYS A 59 20.37 24.39 44.65
N LEU A 60 19.20 24.80 44.18
CA LEU A 60 19.05 25.68 43.01
C LEU A 60 19.56 27.09 43.29
N LEU A 61 19.57 27.52 44.55
CA LEU A 61 20.07 28.84 44.96
C LEU A 61 21.57 29.07 44.72
N THR A 62 22.37 27.98 44.59
CA THR A 62 23.80 28.08 44.39
C THR A 62 24.21 28.56 43.00
N HIS A 63 23.37 28.36 41.96
CA HIS A 63 23.67 28.74 40.56
C HIS A 63 22.46 29.46 39.91
N ARG A 64 21.92 30.46 40.57
CA ARG A 64 20.72 31.21 40.10
C ARG A 64 20.83 31.80 38.71
N ALA A 65 22.03 32.21 38.30
CA ALA A 65 22.27 32.78 36.97
C ALA A 65 21.96 31.83 35.80
N VAL A 66 21.94 30.51 36.04
CA VAL A 66 21.71 29.48 35.00
C VAL A 66 20.21 29.16 34.82
N ILE A 67 19.38 29.44 35.84
CA ILE A 67 17.96 29.09 35.84
C ILE A 67 17.19 29.66 34.63
N PRO A 68 17.33 30.95 34.26
CA PRO A 68 16.61 31.51 33.13
C PRO A 68 16.92 30.81 31.80
N TYR A 69 18.16 30.36 31.59
CA TYR A 69 18.55 29.65 30.37
C TYR A 69 17.85 28.26 30.26
N ILE A 70 17.68 27.60 31.40
CA ILE A 70 16.96 26.32 31.45
C ILE A 70 15.48 26.52 31.21
N GLU A 71 14.88 27.55 31.81
CA GLU A 71 13.47 27.90 31.61
C GLU A 71 13.17 28.20 30.13
N VAL A 72 14.04 28.96 29.47
CA VAL A 72 13.96 29.23 28.04
C VAL A 72 14.09 27.91 27.24
N ALA A 73 15.06 27.06 27.61
CA ALA A 73 15.23 25.77 26.95
C ALA A 73 14.00 24.85 27.10
N LEU A 74 13.39 24.78 28.29
CA LEU A 74 12.17 24.03 28.55
C LEU A 74 10.96 24.56 27.78
N ILE A 75 10.80 25.89 27.68
CA ILE A 75 9.77 26.52 26.84
C ILE A 75 10.00 26.14 25.37
N ALA A 76 11.25 26.20 24.89
CA ALA A 76 11.60 25.77 23.53
C ALA A 76 11.28 24.30 23.29
N VAL A 77 11.53 23.39 24.24
CA VAL A 77 11.13 21.99 24.19
C VAL A 77 9.63 21.83 23.97
N ILE A 78 8.81 22.58 24.72
CA ILE A 78 7.35 22.54 24.58
C ILE A 78 6.92 23.01 23.19
N ILE A 79 7.45 24.14 22.73
CA ILE A 79 7.10 24.72 21.43
C ILE A 79 7.51 23.80 20.29
N ILE A 80 8.74 23.29 20.28
CA ILE A 80 9.26 22.39 19.24
C ILE A 80 8.45 21.11 19.23
N SER A 81 8.14 20.55 20.39
CA SER A 81 7.33 19.33 20.49
C SER A 81 5.91 19.55 19.96
N ALA A 82 5.28 20.70 20.23
CA ALA A 82 3.98 21.07 19.67
C ALA A 82 4.04 21.19 18.12
N ILE A 83 5.09 21.82 17.59
CA ILE A 83 5.30 21.91 16.14
C ILE A 83 5.44 20.51 15.51
N LEU A 84 6.19 19.60 16.13
CA LEU A 84 6.33 18.22 15.66
C LEU A 84 4.98 17.48 15.60
N VAL A 85 4.10 17.69 16.60
CA VAL A 85 2.74 17.13 16.59
C VAL A 85 1.92 17.72 15.44
N ILE A 86 1.96 19.04 15.25
CA ILE A 86 1.21 19.71 14.17
C ILE A 86 1.63 19.16 12.81
N ILE A 87 2.95 18.99 12.58
CA ILE A 87 3.46 18.40 11.33
C ILE A 87 2.98 16.96 11.18
N ALA A 88 3.01 16.16 12.25
CA ALA A 88 2.63 14.76 12.22
C ALA A 88 1.14 14.54 11.94
N VAL A 89 0.27 15.37 12.53
CA VAL A 89 -1.19 15.24 12.43
C VAL A 89 -1.75 15.87 11.15
N THR A 90 -1.03 16.81 10.53
CA THR A 90 -1.49 17.51 9.33
C THR A 90 -1.05 16.76 8.07
N PRO A 91 -1.96 16.06 7.33
CA PRO A 91 -1.57 15.18 6.21
C PRO A 91 -0.80 15.90 5.09
N ARG A 92 -1.15 17.17 4.81
CA ARG A 92 -0.46 18.00 3.80
C ARG A 92 1.00 18.28 4.18
N LEU A 93 1.27 18.52 5.44
CA LEU A 93 2.62 18.77 5.95
C LEU A 93 3.42 17.46 6.03
N ALA A 94 2.81 16.37 6.48
CA ALA A 94 3.45 15.07 6.62
C ALA A 94 3.96 14.50 5.28
N GLN A 95 3.31 14.83 4.16
CA GLN A 95 3.66 14.35 2.80
C GLN A 95 4.61 15.29 2.04
N GLY A 96 4.98 16.44 2.59
CA GLY A 96 5.86 17.41 1.95
C GLY A 96 7.24 16.83 1.61
N ARG A 97 7.82 17.27 0.50
CA ARG A 97 9.14 16.80 0.02
C ARG A 97 10.27 16.99 1.04
N TYR A 98 10.24 18.09 1.80
CA TYR A 98 11.27 18.45 2.78
C TYR A 98 10.91 18.11 4.23
N THR A 99 9.77 17.47 4.46
CA THR A 99 9.26 17.22 5.82
C THR A 99 10.22 16.42 6.69
N LEU A 100 10.86 15.38 6.15
CA LEU A 100 11.84 14.57 6.88
C LEU A 100 13.04 15.40 7.34
N ASN A 101 13.53 16.32 6.52
CA ASN A 101 14.64 17.20 6.88
C ASN A 101 14.22 18.22 7.94
N ILE A 102 13.02 18.76 7.83
CA ILE A 102 12.46 19.70 8.84
C ILE A 102 12.30 18.98 10.19
N ILE A 103 11.72 17.78 10.19
CA ILE A 103 11.59 16.96 11.39
C ILE A 103 12.98 16.69 12.00
N THR A 104 13.97 16.31 11.19
CA THR A 104 15.34 16.05 11.64
C THR A 104 15.95 17.30 12.28
N GLY A 105 15.77 18.47 11.68
CA GLY A 105 16.25 19.75 12.24
C GLY A 105 15.57 20.11 13.56
N LEU A 106 14.26 19.91 13.67
CA LEU A 106 13.50 20.13 14.90
C LEU A 106 13.91 19.15 16.02
N LEU A 107 14.17 17.89 15.67
CA LEU A 107 14.67 16.88 16.61
C LEU A 107 16.08 17.25 17.13
N LEU A 108 16.95 17.77 16.27
CA LEU A 108 18.25 18.28 16.68
C LEU A 108 18.12 19.46 17.64
N ALA A 109 17.26 20.45 17.32
CA ALA A 109 17.01 21.60 18.20
C ALA A 109 16.45 21.15 19.56
N LEU A 110 15.49 20.20 19.55
CA LEU A 110 14.93 19.61 20.75
C LEU A 110 16.00 18.93 21.61
N SER A 111 16.89 18.17 20.98
CA SER A 111 18.01 17.50 21.63
C SER A 111 18.99 18.47 22.25
N LEU A 112 19.31 19.57 21.57
CA LEU A 112 20.22 20.60 22.10
C LEU A 112 19.63 21.30 23.33
N CYS A 113 18.31 21.59 23.36
CA CYS A 113 17.63 22.11 24.53
C CYS A 113 17.72 21.15 25.72
N TRP A 114 17.46 19.87 25.50
CA TRP A 114 17.61 18.84 26.55
C TRP A 114 19.07 18.64 26.97
N SER A 115 20.02 18.70 26.04
CA SER A 115 21.44 18.57 26.32
C SER A 115 21.92 19.68 27.27
N LEU A 116 21.54 20.92 26.98
CA LEU A 116 21.86 22.06 27.85
C LEU A 116 21.24 21.86 29.25
N SER A 117 19.97 21.52 29.32
CA SER A 117 19.27 21.31 30.60
C SER A 117 19.87 20.17 31.41
N ASN A 118 20.12 19.01 30.76
CA ASN A 118 20.71 17.83 31.42
C ASN A 118 22.14 18.09 31.89
N TYR A 119 22.95 18.81 31.10
CA TYR A 119 24.29 19.21 31.54
C TYR A 119 24.23 19.99 32.86
N CYS A 120 23.34 21.00 32.94
CA CYS A 120 23.16 21.78 34.12
C CYS A 120 22.66 20.95 35.33
N PHE A 121 21.71 20.03 35.08
CA PHE A 121 21.17 19.15 36.12
C PHE A 121 22.21 18.17 36.68
N ILE A 122 23.07 17.67 35.83
CA ILE A 122 24.12 16.71 36.20
C ILE A 122 25.30 17.45 36.84
N PHE A 123 25.84 18.48 36.18
CA PHE A 123 27.10 19.11 36.55
C PHE A 123 26.96 20.14 37.69
N PHE A 124 26.02 21.08 37.57
CA PHE A 124 25.90 22.13 38.58
C PHE A 124 25.15 21.71 39.85
N TRP A 125 24.12 20.88 39.67
CA TRP A 125 23.22 20.56 40.79
C TRP A 125 23.25 19.11 41.24
N THR A 126 23.87 18.20 40.47
CA THR A 126 23.93 16.75 40.76
C THR A 126 22.56 16.20 41.12
N LEU A 127 21.52 16.52 40.31
CA LEU A 127 20.14 16.14 40.60
C LEU A 127 19.94 14.64 40.37
N PRO A 128 19.33 13.91 41.32
CA PRO A 128 19.19 12.45 41.22
C PRO A 128 18.30 11.99 40.05
N PHE A 129 17.40 12.86 39.59
CA PHE A 129 16.51 12.53 38.46
C PHE A 129 17.15 12.75 37.09
N ALA A 130 18.29 13.42 36.99
CA ALA A 130 18.90 13.79 35.72
C ALA A 130 19.28 12.56 34.86
N TRP A 131 19.85 11.54 35.48
CA TRP A 131 20.20 10.28 34.79
C TRP A 131 18.96 9.48 34.35
N PRO A 132 17.96 9.20 35.22
CA PRO A 132 16.70 8.57 34.79
C PRO A 132 15.99 9.33 33.66
N LEU A 133 15.93 10.66 33.75
CA LEU A 133 15.34 11.50 32.71
C LEU A 133 16.02 11.28 31.37
N LEU A 134 17.36 11.32 31.33
CA LEU A 134 18.15 11.10 30.14
C LEU A 134 17.85 9.72 29.53
N VAL A 135 17.86 8.66 30.34
CA VAL A 135 17.56 7.29 29.91
C VAL A 135 16.17 7.20 29.29
N ILE A 136 15.17 7.81 29.93
CA ILE A 136 13.79 7.80 29.43
C ILE A 136 13.71 8.55 28.08
N LEU A 137 14.31 9.73 27.98
CA LEU A 137 14.30 10.50 26.73
C LEU A 137 15.00 9.74 25.59
N MET A 138 16.15 9.13 25.86
CA MET A 138 16.88 8.37 24.84
C MET A 138 16.13 7.10 24.41
N THR A 139 15.57 6.34 25.36
CA THR A 139 14.78 5.13 25.03
C THR A 139 13.49 5.48 24.30
N THR A 140 12.82 6.57 24.67
CA THR A 140 11.65 7.08 23.94
C THR A 140 12.02 7.52 22.52
N GLY A 141 13.14 8.23 22.37
CA GLY A 141 13.68 8.60 21.06
C GLY A 141 14.01 7.39 20.21
N LEU A 142 14.64 6.37 20.78
CA LEU A 142 14.94 5.12 20.08
C LEU A 142 13.66 4.44 19.57
N THR A 143 12.65 4.27 20.42
CA THR A 143 11.40 3.58 20.05
C THR A 143 10.52 4.40 19.11
N ALA A 144 10.56 5.74 19.17
CA ALA A 144 9.80 6.59 18.27
C ALA A 144 10.46 6.78 16.89
N LEU A 145 11.79 6.71 16.80
CA LEU A 145 12.57 7.10 15.63
C LEU A 145 13.33 5.93 14.97
N TYR A 146 13.19 4.68 15.47
CA TYR A 146 14.03 3.52 15.03
C TYR A 146 14.07 3.33 13.51
N HIS A 147 13.02 3.72 12.81
CA HIS A 147 12.88 3.64 11.36
C HIS A 147 13.44 4.88 10.62
N HIS A 148 13.84 5.95 11.33
CA HIS A 148 14.37 7.19 10.74
C HIS A 148 15.78 7.51 11.26
N TRP A 149 16.80 6.96 10.61
CA TRP A 149 18.19 7.07 11.05
C TRP A 149 18.68 8.51 11.28
N PRO A 150 18.44 9.48 10.36
CA PRO A 150 18.88 10.86 10.62
C PRO A 150 18.23 11.46 11.88
N GLY A 151 16.95 11.13 12.11
CA GLY A 151 16.23 11.59 13.31
C GLY A 151 16.78 10.99 14.60
N ILE A 152 17.18 9.71 14.61
CA ILE A 152 17.83 9.09 15.77
C ILE A 152 19.15 9.83 16.11
N ILE A 153 19.99 10.03 15.10
CA ILE A 153 21.28 10.72 15.32
C ILE A 153 21.02 12.14 15.83
N ALA A 154 20.15 12.89 15.18
CA ALA A 154 19.83 14.27 15.54
C ALA A 154 19.30 14.38 16.97
N PHE A 155 18.46 13.43 17.40
CA PHE A 155 17.86 13.47 18.72
C PHE A 155 18.74 12.89 19.82
N MET A 156 19.42 11.78 19.57
CA MET A 156 20.15 11.06 20.63
C MET A 156 21.60 11.51 20.79
N LEU A 157 22.31 11.80 19.69
CA LEU A 157 23.75 12.02 19.75
C LEU A 157 24.16 13.25 20.62
N PRO A 158 23.50 14.42 20.52
CA PRO A 158 23.87 15.55 21.37
C PRO A 158 23.68 15.24 22.86
N MET A 159 22.55 14.62 23.23
CA MET A 159 22.28 14.24 24.63
C MET A 159 23.29 13.20 25.11
N TRP A 160 23.65 12.22 24.27
CA TRP A 160 24.62 11.17 24.58
C TRP A 160 26.02 11.75 24.85
N VAL A 161 26.49 12.67 23.98
CA VAL A 161 27.79 13.33 24.11
C VAL A 161 27.85 14.20 25.37
N ILE A 162 26.84 15.02 25.58
CA ILE A 162 26.81 15.95 26.74
C ILE A 162 26.75 15.17 28.06
N ALA A 163 26.00 14.09 28.13
CA ALA A 163 25.94 13.27 29.34
C ALA A 163 27.26 12.55 29.61
N LEU A 164 27.94 12.06 28.56
CA LEU A 164 29.29 11.50 28.71
C LEU A 164 30.27 12.53 29.26
N LEU A 165 30.27 13.73 28.68
CA LEU A 165 31.16 14.83 29.14
C LEU A 165 30.88 15.23 30.61
N ALA A 166 29.59 15.41 30.96
CA ALA A 166 29.18 15.75 32.33
C ALA A 166 29.57 14.64 33.32
N GLY A 167 29.37 13.36 32.93
CA GLY A 167 29.71 12.21 33.77
C GLY A 167 31.22 12.09 34.01
N VAL A 168 32.05 12.25 32.97
CA VAL A 168 33.52 12.24 33.10
C VAL A 168 34.01 13.39 33.98
N GLN A 169 33.42 14.57 33.88
CA GLN A 169 33.81 15.73 34.71
C GLN A 169 33.50 15.50 36.20
N ILE A 170 32.39 14.83 36.53
CA ILE A 170 32.03 14.58 37.92
C ILE A 170 32.87 13.45 38.54
N HIS A 171 33.18 12.44 37.73
CA HIS A 171 33.92 11.24 38.16
C HIS A 171 35.42 11.31 37.79
N TYR A 172 36.01 12.50 37.87
CA TYR A 172 37.41 12.75 37.44
C TYR A 172 38.45 11.88 38.15
N ASP A 173 38.16 11.34 39.34
CA ASP A 173 39.06 10.48 40.13
C ASP A 173 39.26 9.06 39.56
N GLY A 174 39.03 8.86 38.27
CA GLY A 174 39.38 7.63 37.54
C GLY A 174 38.49 6.44 37.77
N GLU A 175 37.25 6.65 38.14
CA GLU A 175 36.27 5.56 38.29
C GLU A 175 35.86 5.00 36.90
N PHE A 176 36.53 3.95 36.47
CA PHE A 176 36.12 3.15 35.28
C PHE A 176 34.66 2.67 35.32
N ARG A 177 34.05 2.68 36.49
CA ARG A 177 32.66 2.28 36.72
C ARG A 177 31.66 3.04 35.86
N PHE A 178 31.80 4.38 35.79
CA PHE A 178 30.93 5.23 34.97
C PHE A 178 31.06 4.91 33.50
N LEU A 179 32.29 4.85 33.00
CA LEU A 179 32.56 4.54 31.58
C LEU A 179 32.08 3.15 31.20
N THR A 180 32.22 2.16 32.10
CA THR A 180 31.72 0.81 31.88
C THR A 180 30.19 0.79 31.79
N LEU A 181 29.48 1.45 32.71
CA LEU A 181 28.02 1.56 32.69
C LEU A 181 27.54 2.30 31.46
N TRP A 182 28.22 3.37 31.06
CA TRP A 182 27.91 4.14 29.85
C TRP A 182 28.11 3.32 28.57
N ALA A 183 29.17 2.52 28.52
CA ALA A 183 29.43 1.60 27.41
C ALA A 183 28.36 0.52 27.31
N ILE A 184 27.96 -0.07 28.46
CA ILE A 184 26.86 -1.05 28.52
C ILE A 184 25.56 -0.41 28.05
N PHE A 185 25.21 0.77 28.55
CA PHE A 185 24.00 1.50 28.13
C PHE A 185 24.02 1.76 26.61
N THR A 186 25.15 2.22 26.08
CA THR A 186 25.31 2.45 24.64
C THR A 186 25.11 1.15 23.84
N ALA A 187 25.71 0.06 24.31
CA ALA A 187 25.53 -1.25 23.67
C ALA A 187 24.07 -1.71 23.66
N ILE A 188 23.34 -1.48 24.76
CA ILE A 188 21.89 -1.76 24.86
C ILE A 188 21.10 -0.94 23.82
N LEU A 189 21.39 0.36 23.69
CA LEU A 189 20.69 1.22 22.71
C LEU A 189 20.98 0.78 21.25
N LEU A 190 22.24 0.47 20.94
CA LEU A 190 22.64 0.01 19.61
C LEU A 190 22.05 -1.36 19.27
N TYR A 191 22.02 -2.28 20.23
CA TYR A 191 21.43 -3.60 20.07
C TYR A 191 19.90 -3.53 19.94
N GLY A 192 19.25 -2.73 20.82
CA GLY A 192 17.81 -2.48 20.77
C GLY A 192 17.39 -1.90 19.41
N ARG A 193 18.14 -0.92 18.91
CA ARG A 193 17.91 -0.38 17.56
C ARG A 193 17.99 -1.47 16.47
N ARG A 194 19.01 -2.34 16.53
CA ARG A 194 19.16 -3.43 15.55
C ARG A 194 17.97 -4.39 15.57
N ILE A 195 17.46 -4.73 16.75
CA ILE A 195 16.27 -5.58 16.89
C ILE A 195 15.05 -4.91 16.26
N LEU A 196 14.78 -3.64 16.63
CA LEU A 196 13.64 -2.90 16.10
C LEU A 196 13.71 -2.74 14.58
N GLN A 197 14.90 -2.48 14.05
CA GLN A 197 15.09 -2.36 12.61
C GLN A 197 14.87 -3.70 11.87
N ARG A 198 15.35 -4.82 12.44
CA ARG A 198 15.09 -6.15 11.86
C ARG A 198 13.60 -6.47 11.82
N TRP A 199 12.87 -6.20 12.89
CA TRP A 199 11.41 -6.40 12.90
C TRP A 199 10.69 -5.56 11.85
N TYR A 200 11.14 -4.32 11.65
CA TYR A 200 10.59 -3.46 10.61
C TYR A 200 10.85 -4.00 9.21
N ASP A 201 12.09 -4.42 8.92
CA ASP A 201 12.47 -4.98 7.63
C ASP A 201 11.73 -6.31 7.37
N GLU A 202 11.65 -7.20 8.36
CA GLU A 202 10.91 -8.47 8.28
C GLU A 202 9.42 -8.25 8.03
N ALA A 203 8.79 -7.29 8.72
CA ALA A 203 7.40 -6.93 8.50
C ALA A 203 7.16 -6.37 7.08
N TRP A 204 8.11 -5.59 6.56
CA TRP A 204 8.06 -5.08 5.18
C TRP A 204 8.14 -6.22 4.17
N ASP A 205 9.12 -7.10 4.31
CA ASP A 205 9.36 -8.21 3.37
C ASP A 205 8.17 -9.18 3.37
N THR A 206 7.67 -9.55 4.55
CA THR A 206 6.45 -10.38 4.70
C THR A 206 5.24 -9.74 4.02
N HIS A 207 5.07 -8.41 4.13
CA HIS A 207 3.97 -7.71 3.47
C HIS A 207 4.09 -7.79 1.94
N GLN A 208 5.29 -7.59 1.39
CA GLN A 208 5.53 -7.67 -0.05
C GLN A 208 5.28 -9.09 -0.59
N GLU A 209 5.75 -10.12 0.13
CA GLU A 209 5.47 -11.51 -0.23
C GLU A 209 3.97 -11.81 -0.24
N ASN A 210 3.24 -11.38 0.80
CA ASN A 210 1.79 -11.55 0.87
C ASN A 210 1.07 -10.86 -0.29
N MET A 211 1.48 -9.66 -0.68
CA MET A 211 0.90 -8.96 -1.83
C MET A 211 1.14 -9.71 -3.14
N GLN A 212 2.34 -10.26 -3.34
CA GLN A 212 2.65 -11.08 -4.52
C GLN A 212 1.82 -12.37 -4.54
N LEU A 213 1.66 -13.03 -3.39
CA LEU A 213 0.83 -14.24 -3.29
C LEU A 213 -0.64 -13.94 -3.61
N ILE A 214 -1.18 -12.82 -3.09
CA ILE A 214 -2.55 -12.38 -3.39
C ILE A 214 -2.71 -12.16 -4.89
N GLN A 215 -1.79 -11.44 -5.55
CA GLN A 215 -1.84 -11.20 -6.99
C GLN A 215 -1.77 -12.50 -7.81
N ARG A 216 -0.93 -13.45 -7.39
CA ARG A 216 -0.86 -14.78 -8.04
C ARG A 216 -2.17 -15.54 -7.87
N LEU A 217 -2.73 -15.57 -6.66
CA LEU A 217 -4.01 -16.23 -6.40
C LEU A 217 -5.15 -15.59 -7.19
N GLU A 218 -5.22 -14.26 -7.26
CA GLU A 218 -6.20 -13.54 -8.08
C GLU A 218 -6.03 -13.86 -9.57
N SER A 219 -4.81 -13.91 -10.06
CA SER A 219 -4.51 -14.29 -11.44
C SER A 219 -5.01 -15.71 -11.75
N ILE A 220 -4.72 -16.69 -10.90
CA ILE A 220 -5.17 -18.08 -11.06
C ILE A 220 -6.70 -18.16 -10.94
N ALA A 221 -7.30 -17.46 -9.97
CA ALA A 221 -8.74 -17.51 -9.73
C ALA A 221 -9.58 -16.81 -10.82
N ASN A 222 -8.99 -15.93 -11.64
CA ASN A 222 -9.70 -15.10 -12.61
C ASN A 222 -9.40 -15.48 -14.07
N ARG A 223 -8.49 -16.42 -14.32
CA ARG A 223 -8.19 -16.91 -15.67
C ARG A 223 -8.75 -18.31 -15.90
N ASP A 224 -9.10 -18.58 -17.15
CA ASP A 224 -9.36 -19.92 -17.62
C ASP A 224 -8.05 -20.65 -17.86
N ALA A 225 -7.88 -21.84 -17.27
CA ALA A 225 -6.62 -22.58 -17.30
C ALA A 225 -6.21 -23.06 -18.69
N LEU A 226 -7.18 -23.33 -19.57
CA LEU A 226 -6.93 -23.81 -20.92
C LEU A 226 -6.58 -22.67 -21.88
N THR A 227 -7.39 -21.64 -21.91
CA THR A 227 -7.31 -20.58 -22.93
C THR A 227 -6.52 -19.34 -22.48
N GLY A 228 -6.27 -19.22 -21.16
CA GLY A 228 -5.62 -18.04 -20.57
C GLY A 228 -6.41 -16.74 -20.77
N THR A 229 -7.70 -16.81 -21.16
CA THR A 229 -8.64 -15.69 -21.15
C THR A 229 -9.18 -15.48 -19.73
N ALA A 230 -9.97 -14.43 -19.51
CA ALA A 230 -10.76 -14.33 -18.28
C ALA A 230 -11.71 -15.54 -18.18
N ASN A 231 -11.96 -16.00 -16.96
CA ASN A 231 -12.99 -17.00 -16.74
C ASN A 231 -14.35 -16.32 -16.45
N ARG A 232 -15.41 -17.10 -16.35
CA ARG A 232 -16.78 -16.61 -16.06
C ARG A 232 -16.85 -15.76 -14.79
N ARG A 233 -16.07 -16.10 -13.76
CA ARG A 233 -16.03 -15.33 -12.50
C ARG A 233 -15.44 -13.94 -12.71
N ALA A 234 -14.36 -13.84 -13.43
CA ALA A 234 -13.71 -12.57 -13.76
C ALA A 234 -14.62 -11.70 -14.64
N LEU A 235 -15.29 -12.30 -15.65
CA LEU A 235 -16.28 -11.62 -16.46
C LEU A 235 -17.39 -11.01 -15.59
N ASN A 236 -18.00 -11.79 -14.70
CA ASN A 236 -19.07 -11.31 -13.84
C ASN A 236 -18.62 -10.16 -12.93
N ALA A 237 -17.40 -10.22 -12.38
CA ALA A 237 -16.84 -9.14 -11.57
C ALA A 237 -16.62 -7.86 -12.40
N PHE A 238 -16.09 -8.00 -13.63
CA PHE A 238 -15.86 -6.90 -14.54
C PHE A 238 -17.18 -6.23 -14.98
N LEU A 239 -18.18 -7.01 -15.35
CA LEU A 239 -19.50 -6.51 -15.70
C LEU A 239 -20.18 -5.80 -14.53
N ALA A 240 -20.09 -6.33 -13.31
CA ALA A 240 -20.63 -5.69 -12.11
C ALA A 240 -20.01 -4.32 -11.85
N GLN A 241 -18.70 -4.18 -12.04
CA GLN A 241 -18.02 -2.90 -11.90
C GLN A 241 -18.48 -1.87 -12.93
N LEU A 242 -18.61 -2.25 -14.20
CA LEU A 242 -19.12 -1.37 -15.26
C LEU A 242 -20.57 -0.94 -14.98
N TRP A 243 -21.34 -1.86 -14.43
CA TRP A 243 -22.75 -1.61 -14.08
C TRP A 243 -22.90 -0.57 -12.96
N GLU A 244 -22.10 -0.67 -11.90
CA GLU A 244 -22.07 0.34 -10.83
C GLU A 244 -21.72 1.74 -11.36
N GLN A 245 -20.91 1.81 -12.40
CA GLN A 245 -20.51 3.07 -13.06
C GLN A 245 -21.54 3.58 -14.08
N LYS A 246 -22.59 2.80 -14.38
CA LYS A 246 -23.55 3.08 -15.46
C LYS A 246 -22.86 3.34 -16.80
N ALA A 247 -21.78 2.61 -17.07
CA ALA A 247 -21.01 2.81 -18.29
C ALA A 247 -21.72 2.15 -19.48
N PRO A 248 -21.73 2.78 -20.66
CA PRO A 248 -22.18 2.12 -21.89
C PRO A 248 -21.33 0.88 -22.16
N LEU A 249 -21.96 -0.19 -22.63
CA LEU A 249 -21.32 -1.49 -22.81
C LEU A 249 -21.94 -2.23 -23.98
N ALA A 250 -21.11 -2.85 -24.82
CA ALA A 250 -21.56 -3.88 -25.75
C ALA A 250 -21.01 -5.25 -25.33
N LEU A 251 -21.77 -6.29 -25.57
CA LEU A 251 -21.39 -7.70 -25.36
C LEU A 251 -21.51 -8.46 -26.68
N ILE A 252 -20.54 -9.35 -26.92
CA ILE A 252 -20.59 -10.33 -27.99
C ILE A 252 -20.51 -11.70 -27.35
N MET A 253 -21.61 -12.46 -27.37
CA MET A 253 -21.65 -13.87 -26.97
C MET A 253 -21.24 -14.72 -28.18
N ILE A 254 -20.30 -15.63 -28.01
CA ILE A 254 -19.66 -16.38 -29.10
C ILE A 254 -19.69 -17.87 -28.76
N ASP A 255 -20.01 -18.70 -29.74
CA ASP A 255 -19.98 -20.15 -29.61
C ASP A 255 -19.32 -20.78 -30.83
N VAL A 256 -18.45 -21.77 -30.61
CA VAL A 256 -17.75 -22.47 -31.68
C VAL A 256 -18.69 -23.49 -32.34
N ASP A 257 -18.94 -23.28 -33.64
CA ASP A 257 -19.90 -24.08 -34.39
C ASP A 257 -19.51 -25.53 -34.47
N TYR A 258 -20.44 -26.42 -34.14
CA TYR A 258 -20.26 -27.87 -34.20
C TYR A 258 -19.08 -28.40 -33.40
N PHE A 259 -18.69 -27.75 -32.31
CA PHE A 259 -17.52 -28.12 -31.52
C PHE A 259 -17.58 -29.55 -30.96
N LYS A 260 -18.78 -30.03 -30.60
CA LYS A 260 -18.94 -31.47 -30.24
C LYS A 260 -18.50 -32.40 -31.35
N ARG A 261 -18.88 -32.12 -32.63
CA ARG A 261 -18.46 -32.93 -33.77
C ARG A 261 -16.96 -32.82 -34.01
N TYR A 262 -16.37 -31.67 -33.72
CA TYR A 262 -14.92 -31.48 -33.77
C TYR A 262 -14.22 -32.43 -32.80
N ASN A 263 -14.67 -32.47 -31.54
CA ASN A 263 -14.14 -33.39 -30.52
C ASN A 263 -14.35 -34.87 -30.88
N ASP A 264 -15.52 -35.19 -31.39
CA ASP A 264 -15.84 -36.57 -31.81
C ASP A 264 -14.97 -37.05 -32.98
N HIS A 265 -14.50 -36.12 -33.83
CA HIS A 265 -13.69 -36.41 -35.00
C HIS A 265 -12.17 -36.38 -34.70
N TYR A 266 -11.68 -35.35 -33.99
CA TYR A 266 -10.25 -35.11 -33.79
C TYR A 266 -9.76 -35.46 -32.37
N GLY A 267 -10.68 -35.77 -31.44
CA GLY A 267 -10.39 -36.04 -30.05
C GLY A 267 -10.33 -34.76 -29.18
N HIS A 268 -10.49 -34.96 -27.87
CA HIS A 268 -10.56 -33.87 -26.91
C HIS A 268 -9.31 -32.98 -26.85
N GLN A 269 -8.11 -33.58 -27.02
CA GLN A 269 -6.87 -32.81 -27.01
C GLN A 269 -6.82 -31.80 -28.18
N ALA A 270 -7.23 -32.22 -29.37
CA ALA A 270 -7.33 -31.33 -30.53
C ALA A 270 -8.41 -30.26 -30.31
N GLY A 271 -9.50 -30.61 -29.61
CA GLY A 271 -10.52 -29.62 -29.19
C GLY A 271 -9.97 -28.57 -28.24
N ASP A 272 -9.14 -28.94 -27.27
CA ASP A 272 -8.47 -28.03 -26.34
C ASP A 272 -7.52 -27.07 -27.08
N ASP A 273 -6.75 -27.59 -28.06
CA ASP A 273 -5.87 -26.80 -28.92
C ASP A 273 -6.68 -25.83 -29.82
N CYS A 274 -7.82 -26.29 -30.34
CA CYS A 274 -8.76 -25.46 -31.09
C CYS A 274 -9.30 -24.29 -30.23
N LEU A 275 -9.79 -24.57 -29.03
CA LEU A 275 -10.30 -23.50 -28.12
C LEU A 275 -9.19 -22.52 -27.75
N SER A 276 -7.97 -22.98 -27.53
CA SER A 276 -6.81 -22.12 -27.25
C SER A 276 -6.50 -21.21 -28.43
N SER A 277 -6.57 -21.75 -29.67
CA SER A 277 -6.37 -20.97 -30.88
C SER A 277 -7.47 -19.95 -31.11
N VAL A 278 -8.74 -20.33 -30.92
CA VAL A 278 -9.89 -19.39 -30.97
C VAL A 278 -9.70 -18.28 -29.96
N ALA A 279 -9.34 -18.59 -28.72
CA ALA A 279 -9.11 -17.60 -27.67
C ALA A 279 -8.00 -16.59 -28.05
N GLN A 280 -6.93 -17.04 -28.69
CA GLN A 280 -5.86 -16.15 -29.17
C GLN A 280 -6.37 -15.21 -30.28
N VAL A 281 -7.16 -15.74 -31.23
CA VAL A 281 -7.76 -14.92 -32.28
C VAL A 281 -8.68 -13.86 -31.68
N LEU A 282 -9.51 -14.21 -30.71
CA LEU A 282 -10.39 -13.26 -30.00
C LEU A 282 -9.59 -12.16 -29.31
N LYS A 283 -8.50 -12.49 -28.62
CA LYS A 283 -7.61 -11.50 -27.98
C LYS A 283 -6.99 -10.52 -29.01
N MET A 284 -6.61 -11.02 -30.18
CA MET A 284 -6.06 -10.18 -31.27
C MET A 284 -7.13 -9.33 -31.98
N ALA A 285 -8.39 -9.62 -31.80
CA ALA A 285 -9.49 -8.92 -32.41
C ALA A 285 -10.03 -7.74 -31.62
N VAL A 286 -9.59 -7.55 -30.35
CA VAL A 286 -10.07 -6.55 -29.41
C VAL A 286 -8.94 -5.68 -28.88
N ARG A 287 -9.26 -4.60 -28.15
CA ARG A 287 -8.28 -3.73 -27.49
C ARG A 287 -7.82 -4.33 -26.18
N ALA A 288 -6.51 -4.54 -26.01
CA ALA A 288 -5.94 -5.24 -24.85
C ALA A 288 -6.16 -4.51 -23.51
N GLU A 289 -6.31 -3.20 -23.50
CA GLU A 289 -6.38 -2.38 -22.27
C GLU A 289 -7.82 -2.18 -21.77
N ASP A 290 -8.80 -2.14 -22.66
CA ASP A 290 -10.17 -1.77 -22.33
C ASP A 290 -11.16 -2.93 -22.44
N ASP A 291 -10.94 -3.85 -23.39
CA ASP A 291 -11.88 -4.90 -23.73
C ASP A 291 -11.53 -6.21 -22.98
N LEU A 292 -12.55 -6.96 -22.57
CA LEU A 292 -12.35 -8.23 -21.89
C LEU A 292 -12.81 -9.41 -22.76
N VAL A 293 -11.93 -10.36 -22.98
CA VAL A 293 -12.27 -11.68 -23.55
C VAL A 293 -12.33 -12.70 -22.44
N ALA A 294 -13.46 -13.39 -22.30
CA ALA A 294 -13.68 -14.41 -21.29
C ALA A 294 -14.21 -15.71 -21.90
N ARG A 295 -13.76 -16.84 -21.35
CA ARG A 295 -14.41 -18.12 -21.58
C ARG A 295 -15.58 -18.27 -20.61
N TYR A 296 -16.79 -18.34 -21.16
CA TYR A 296 -18.02 -18.40 -20.38
C TYR A 296 -18.33 -19.82 -19.86
N GLY A 297 -18.03 -20.83 -20.69
CA GLY A 297 -18.13 -22.25 -20.37
C GLY A 297 -18.02 -23.12 -21.63
N GLY A 298 -17.44 -24.31 -21.52
CA GLY A 298 -17.29 -25.23 -22.67
C GLY A 298 -16.62 -24.56 -23.86
N GLU A 299 -17.37 -24.44 -24.96
CA GLU A 299 -16.98 -23.79 -26.21
C GLU A 299 -17.47 -22.34 -26.35
N GLU A 300 -18.03 -21.76 -25.27
CA GLU A 300 -18.61 -20.43 -25.27
C GLU A 300 -17.62 -19.38 -24.78
N PHE A 301 -17.55 -18.26 -25.48
CA PHE A 301 -16.77 -17.08 -25.12
C PHE A 301 -17.66 -15.84 -25.06
N VAL A 302 -17.24 -14.85 -24.27
CA VAL A 302 -17.86 -13.53 -24.19
C VAL A 302 -16.78 -12.46 -24.37
N VAL A 303 -17.08 -11.52 -25.27
CA VAL A 303 -16.28 -10.31 -25.43
C VAL A 303 -17.08 -9.14 -24.85
N SER A 304 -16.50 -8.45 -23.87
CA SER A 304 -17.08 -7.25 -23.25
C SER A 304 -16.35 -6.02 -23.75
N LEU A 305 -17.10 -5.04 -24.24
CA LEU A 305 -16.60 -3.86 -24.97
C LEU A 305 -17.11 -2.57 -24.28
N PRO A 306 -16.45 -2.05 -23.25
CA PRO A 306 -16.85 -0.83 -22.58
C PRO A 306 -16.82 0.39 -23.50
N GLY A 307 -17.87 1.24 -23.42
CA GLY A 307 -17.98 2.47 -24.19
C GLY A 307 -18.24 2.27 -25.69
N VAL A 308 -18.55 1.04 -26.12
CA VAL A 308 -18.77 0.71 -27.55
C VAL A 308 -20.25 0.66 -27.87
N SER A 309 -20.66 1.33 -28.96
CA SER A 309 -22.02 1.27 -29.47
C SER A 309 -22.32 -0.03 -30.22
N LEU A 310 -23.60 -0.37 -30.43
CA LEU A 310 -24.00 -1.55 -31.20
C LEU A 310 -23.36 -1.55 -32.61
N ALA A 311 -23.37 -0.42 -33.31
CA ALA A 311 -22.80 -0.31 -34.67
C ALA A 311 -21.29 -0.62 -34.70
N HIS A 312 -20.53 -0.19 -33.69
CA HIS A 312 -19.11 -0.54 -33.57
C HIS A 312 -18.90 -1.98 -33.12
N ALA A 313 -19.77 -2.51 -32.26
CA ALA A 313 -19.69 -3.90 -31.81
C ALA A 313 -19.93 -4.88 -32.99
N THR A 314 -20.83 -4.56 -33.92
CA THR A 314 -21.01 -5.38 -35.14
C THR A 314 -19.78 -5.39 -36.04
N VAL A 315 -19.06 -4.27 -36.20
CA VAL A 315 -17.77 -4.24 -36.91
C VAL A 315 -16.71 -5.11 -36.21
N ILE A 316 -16.72 -5.14 -34.87
CA ILE A 316 -15.82 -6.02 -34.13
C ILE A 316 -16.21 -7.48 -34.33
N ALA A 317 -17.52 -7.81 -34.35
CA ALA A 317 -17.99 -9.17 -34.61
C ALA A 317 -17.59 -9.63 -36.03
N GLU A 318 -17.74 -8.78 -37.05
CA GLU A 318 -17.24 -9.06 -38.42
C GLU A 318 -15.74 -9.31 -38.45
N ARG A 319 -14.97 -8.48 -37.74
CA ARG A 319 -13.51 -8.68 -37.61
C ARG A 319 -13.15 -10.00 -36.94
N ILE A 320 -13.88 -10.38 -35.89
CA ILE A 320 -13.71 -11.68 -35.21
C ILE A 320 -13.99 -12.82 -36.19
N GLN A 321 -15.12 -12.76 -36.90
CA GLN A 321 -15.50 -13.79 -37.87
C GLN A 321 -14.43 -13.97 -38.95
N GLN A 322 -13.94 -12.86 -39.50
CA GLN A 322 -12.90 -12.90 -40.54
C GLN A 322 -11.60 -13.47 -40.00
N LYS A 323 -11.16 -13.08 -38.83
CA LYS A 323 -9.91 -13.59 -38.20
C LYS A 323 -10.00 -15.07 -37.85
N ILE A 324 -11.15 -15.55 -37.40
CA ILE A 324 -11.38 -16.99 -37.17
C ILE A 324 -11.31 -17.76 -38.49
N HIS A 325 -11.91 -17.22 -39.55
CA HIS A 325 -11.83 -17.82 -40.87
C HIS A 325 -10.38 -17.86 -41.40
N ASP A 326 -9.66 -16.74 -41.24
CA ASP A 326 -8.26 -16.63 -41.70
C ASP A 326 -7.31 -17.52 -40.89
N ALA A 327 -7.66 -17.91 -39.66
CA ALA A 327 -6.88 -18.90 -38.89
C ALA A 327 -6.92 -20.31 -39.52
N ALA A 328 -7.86 -20.56 -40.42
CA ALA A 328 -7.98 -21.74 -41.26
C ALA A 328 -7.86 -23.06 -40.48
N LEU A 329 -8.37 -23.13 -39.25
CA LEU A 329 -8.35 -24.35 -38.43
C LEU A 329 -9.24 -25.42 -39.09
N PRO A 330 -8.72 -26.57 -39.50
CA PRO A 330 -9.52 -27.58 -40.21
C PRO A 330 -10.68 -28.12 -39.37
N HIS A 331 -11.86 -28.28 -39.99
CA HIS A 331 -13.05 -28.88 -39.35
C HIS A 331 -13.85 -29.73 -40.34
N GLU A 332 -13.35 -30.89 -40.69
CA GLU A 332 -13.92 -31.78 -41.72
C GLU A 332 -15.34 -32.27 -41.35
N ALA A 333 -15.65 -32.42 -40.06
CA ALA A 333 -16.96 -32.87 -39.60
C ALA A 333 -18.00 -31.73 -39.46
N SER A 334 -17.66 -30.49 -39.81
CA SER A 334 -18.59 -29.35 -39.81
C SER A 334 -19.56 -29.44 -40.98
N ALA A 335 -20.82 -29.05 -40.75
CA ALA A 335 -21.84 -28.95 -41.79
C ALA A 335 -21.91 -27.53 -42.42
N VAL A 336 -21.06 -26.58 -41.97
CA VAL A 336 -21.09 -25.18 -42.46
C VAL A 336 -19.89 -24.85 -43.33
N ALA A 337 -18.68 -25.21 -42.91
CA ALA A 337 -17.45 -24.89 -43.63
C ALA A 337 -16.38 -25.99 -43.33
N ALA A 338 -15.37 -26.12 -44.17
CA ALA A 338 -14.26 -27.03 -43.95
C ALA A 338 -13.27 -26.55 -42.86
N VAL A 339 -13.55 -25.40 -42.27
CA VAL A 339 -12.75 -24.77 -41.18
C VAL A 339 -13.67 -24.47 -40.01
N VAL A 340 -13.04 -24.25 -38.85
CA VAL A 340 -13.74 -23.81 -37.62
C VAL A 340 -14.39 -22.45 -37.88
N THR A 341 -15.67 -22.36 -37.52
CA THR A 341 -16.48 -21.14 -37.56
C THR A 341 -17.10 -20.83 -36.20
N VAL A 342 -17.60 -19.62 -36.03
CA VAL A 342 -18.27 -19.19 -34.81
C VAL A 342 -19.61 -18.53 -35.14
N SER A 343 -20.60 -18.77 -34.28
CA SER A 343 -21.84 -17.99 -34.24
C SER A 343 -21.75 -16.95 -33.13
N MET A 344 -22.32 -15.75 -33.34
CA MET A 344 -22.20 -14.67 -32.39
C MET A 344 -23.54 -13.96 -32.17
N GLY A 345 -23.82 -13.57 -30.92
CA GLY A 345 -24.91 -12.68 -30.53
C GLY A 345 -24.35 -11.35 -30.06
N VAL A 346 -24.73 -10.24 -30.68
CA VAL A 346 -24.20 -8.91 -30.43
C VAL A 346 -25.29 -8.04 -29.79
N VAL A 347 -25.00 -7.45 -28.64
CA VAL A 347 -25.92 -6.54 -27.96
C VAL A 347 -25.18 -5.34 -27.39
N ALA A 348 -25.90 -4.25 -27.17
CA ALA A 348 -25.35 -3.07 -26.49
C ALA A 348 -26.37 -2.49 -25.50
N SER A 349 -25.87 -1.82 -24.50
CA SER A 349 -26.65 -1.09 -23.49
C SER A 349 -25.96 0.24 -23.19
N ASP A 350 -26.77 1.23 -22.88
CA ASP A 350 -26.33 2.53 -22.36
C ASP A 350 -26.09 2.54 -20.84
N GLY A 351 -26.08 1.35 -20.21
CA GLY A 351 -25.93 1.19 -18.75
C GLY A 351 -27.25 1.25 -17.97
N THR A 352 -28.42 1.33 -18.64
CA THR A 352 -29.73 1.39 -17.97
C THR A 352 -30.41 0.03 -17.83
N VAL A 353 -30.09 -0.92 -18.72
CA VAL A 353 -30.70 -2.26 -18.77
C VAL A 353 -30.03 -3.18 -17.73
N PRO A 354 -30.73 -3.99 -16.90
CA PRO A 354 -30.08 -4.96 -15.99
C PRO A 354 -29.13 -5.93 -16.68
N MET A 355 -28.01 -6.23 -16.03
CA MET A 355 -26.93 -7.05 -16.58
C MET A 355 -27.43 -8.43 -17.04
N GLU A 356 -28.26 -9.06 -16.23
CA GLU A 356 -28.86 -10.36 -16.53
C GLU A 356 -29.70 -10.29 -17.82
N THR A 357 -30.43 -9.18 -18.01
CA THR A 357 -31.21 -8.95 -19.22
C THR A 357 -30.33 -8.76 -20.45
N LEU A 358 -29.17 -8.07 -20.30
CA LEU A 358 -28.22 -7.88 -21.39
C LEU A 358 -27.59 -9.21 -21.83
N ILE A 359 -27.19 -10.04 -20.88
CA ILE A 359 -26.65 -11.38 -21.14
C ILE A 359 -27.71 -12.26 -21.81
N ALA A 360 -28.98 -12.25 -21.32
CA ALA A 360 -30.07 -13.02 -21.93
C ALA A 360 -30.39 -12.57 -23.35
N ARG A 361 -30.28 -11.27 -23.65
CA ARG A 361 -30.41 -10.76 -25.04
C ARG A 361 -29.29 -11.25 -25.94
N ALA A 362 -28.04 -11.25 -25.45
CA ALA A 362 -26.90 -11.74 -26.19
C ALA A 362 -27.03 -13.24 -26.52
N ASP A 363 -27.50 -14.03 -25.57
CA ASP A 363 -27.78 -15.46 -25.77
C ASP A 363 -28.91 -15.69 -26.80
N SER A 364 -30.02 -14.94 -26.71
CA SER A 364 -31.10 -14.97 -27.71
C SER A 364 -30.59 -14.61 -29.12
N ALA A 365 -29.73 -13.61 -29.24
CA ALA A 365 -29.13 -13.21 -30.51
C ALA A 365 -28.19 -14.31 -31.07
N LEU A 366 -27.40 -14.93 -30.21
CA LEU A 366 -26.56 -16.08 -30.57
C LEU A 366 -27.38 -17.26 -31.07
N TYR A 367 -28.48 -17.58 -30.37
CA TYR A 367 -29.39 -18.62 -30.81
C TYR A 367 -29.99 -18.33 -32.17
N GLN A 368 -30.37 -17.06 -32.47
CA GLN A 368 -30.80 -16.68 -33.81
C GLN A 368 -29.72 -16.89 -34.87
N ALA A 369 -28.47 -16.53 -34.60
CA ALA A 369 -27.34 -16.74 -35.50
C ALA A 369 -27.15 -18.23 -35.81
N LYS A 370 -27.24 -19.11 -34.79
CA LYS A 370 -27.17 -20.57 -34.98
C LYS A 370 -28.30 -21.10 -35.85
N ASN A 371 -29.54 -20.62 -35.67
CA ASN A 371 -30.73 -21.07 -36.42
C ASN A 371 -30.75 -20.55 -37.87
N LYS A 372 -30.12 -19.42 -38.14
CA LYS A 372 -30.01 -18.84 -39.51
C LYS A 372 -28.92 -19.50 -40.35
N GLY A 373 -28.25 -20.55 -39.86
CA GLY A 373 -27.28 -21.34 -40.63
C GLY A 373 -25.86 -21.29 -40.05
N ARG A 374 -25.65 -20.69 -38.85
CA ARG A 374 -24.34 -20.56 -38.20
C ARG A 374 -23.35 -19.65 -38.96
N ASN A 375 -22.09 -19.61 -38.53
CA ASN A 375 -21.02 -18.82 -39.16
C ASN A 375 -21.43 -17.38 -39.42
N GLN A 376 -22.09 -16.75 -38.51
CA GLN A 376 -22.63 -15.39 -38.60
C GLN A 376 -22.89 -14.78 -37.25
N TRP A 377 -23.18 -13.50 -37.25
CA TRP A 377 -23.65 -12.80 -36.06
C TRP A 377 -25.11 -12.34 -36.22
N SER A 378 -25.79 -12.13 -35.10
CA SER A 378 -27.13 -11.54 -35.00
C SER A 378 -27.20 -10.59 -33.83
N TYR A 379 -28.18 -9.68 -33.81
CA TYR A 379 -28.41 -8.72 -32.72
C TYR A 379 -29.88 -8.61 -32.40
#